data_5577107d0167ab2f419497712ea87d71
#
_entry.id   5577107d0167ab2f419497712ea87d71
#
_cell.length_a   1.000
_cell.length_b   1.000
_cell.length_c   1.000
_cell.angle_alpha   90.00
_cell.angle_beta   90.00
_cell.angle_gamma   90.00
#
_symmetry.space_group_name_H-M   'P 1'
#
loop_
_entity.id
_entity.type
_entity.pdbx_description
1 polymer ?
#
loop_
_entity_poly.entity_id
_entity_poly.type
_entity_poly.pdbx_seq_one_letter_code
_entity_poly.pdbx_strand_id
1 'polypeptide(L)'
;ELFDIRGEIERVHGILPNSTASSADVLMENPPEDKEKKIIICCSRGQISRDIAEELQEQGYEAYSLKGGYVGWLMADMKKKEADDVCEHVELSIRKKFKKKIWSKFTKAVREYELVKEGDRIAVCISGGKDSMLMAKLFQELKRHNKFNFEVKFLVMDPGYSPENRKVIEENARKMKIPIQIFESNIFESVFEIEKSPCYICARMRRGYLYNFAQ
;
A
#
# COMPACT_ATOMS: atom_id res chain seq x y z
N GLU A 1 -24.59 -1.12 2.81
CA GLU A 1 -24.86 -2.37 3.57
C GLU A 1 -24.10 -3.54 2.93
N LEU A 2 -23.68 -4.52 3.73
CA LEU A 2 -22.90 -5.66 3.25
C LEU A 2 -23.66 -6.96 3.56
N PHE A 3 -23.96 -7.75 2.55
CA PHE A 3 -24.71 -9.01 2.67
C PHE A 3 -23.82 -10.20 2.33
N ASP A 4 -23.75 -11.19 3.23
CA ASP A 4 -23.11 -12.48 3.00
C ASP A 4 -24.18 -13.53 2.66
N ILE A 5 -24.28 -13.85 1.36
CA ILE A 5 -25.29 -14.78 0.83
C ILE A 5 -24.79 -16.22 0.76
N ARG A 6 -23.67 -16.55 1.40
CA ARG A 6 -23.17 -17.93 1.50
C ARG A 6 -24.09 -18.76 2.36
N GLY A 7 -24.12 -20.07 2.12
CA GLY A 7 -24.85 -21.02 2.95
C GLY A 7 -24.35 -21.07 4.40
N GLU A 8 -25.19 -21.53 5.33
CA GLU A 8 -24.83 -21.64 6.76
C GLU A 8 -23.56 -22.49 6.99
N ILE A 9 -23.45 -23.62 6.28
CA ILE A 9 -22.29 -24.52 6.37
C ILE A 9 -20.99 -23.79 5.97
N GLU A 10 -21.03 -22.94 4.95
CA GLU A 10 -19.87 -22.19 4.52
C GLU A 10 -19.49 -21.08 5.51
N ARG A 11 -20.48 -20.47 6.17
CA ARG A 11 -20.27 -19.44 7.19
C ARG A 11 -19.70 -19.97 8.51
N VAL A 12 -19.86 -21.25 8.83
CA VAL A 12 -19.22 -21.89 9.98
C VAL A 12 -17.70 -21.76 9.93
N HIS A 13 -17.10 -21.77 8.74
CA HIS A 13 -15.66 -21.63 8.55
C HIS A 13 -15.14 -20.19 8.58
N GLY A 14 -15.99 -19.21 8.85
CA GLY A 14 -15.65 -17.80 8.98
C GLY A 14 -16.71 -16.88 8.41
N ILE A 15 -16.89 -15.74 9.07
CA ILE A 15 -17.89 -14.71 8.72
C ILE A 15 -17.17 -13.49 8.15
N LEU A 16 -17.76 -12.88 7.14
CA LEU A 16 -17.27 -11.59 6.65
C LEU A 16 -17.62 -10.50 7.68
N PRO A 17 -16.62 -9.76 8.21
CA PRO A 17 -16.88 -8.76 9.26
C PRO A 17 -17.90 -7.71 8.82
N ASN A 18 -18.80 -7.34 9.72
CA ASN A 18 -19.85 -6.34 9.51
C ASN A 18 -20.84 -6.70 8.39
N SER A 19 -20.95 -7.98 8.02
CA SER A 19 -21.96 -8.44 7.06
C SER A 19 -23.22 -8.93 7.75
N THR A 20 -24.34 -8.70 7.08
CA THR A 20 -25.63 -9.34 7.41
C THR A 20 -25.71 -10.67 6.67
N ALA A 21 -25.95 -11.75 7.41
CA ALA A 21 -26.20 -13.06 6.82
C ALA A 21 -27.55 -13.07 6.10
N SER A 22 -27.56 -13.51 4.85
CA SER A 22 -28.76 -13.63 4.03
C SER A 22 -28.65 -14.84 3.12
N SER A 23 -29.62 -15.04 2.24
CA SER A 23 -29.50 -15.90 1.08
C SER A 23 -29.77 -15.08 -0.19
N ALA A 24 -29.45 -15.64 -1.34
CA ALA A 24 -29.74 -15.02 -2.62
C ALA A 24 -31.26 -14.72 -2.78
N ASP A 25 -32.08 -15.72 -2.49
CA ASP A 25 -33.55 -15.63 -2.64
C ASP A 25 -34.11 -14.57 -1.68
N VAL A 26 -33.73 -14.60 -0.41
CA VAL A 26 -34.21 -13.63 0.59
C VAL A 26 -33.81 -12.21 0.23
N LEU A 27 -32.60 -11.99 -0.29
CA LEU A 27 -32.13 -10.64 -0.67
C LEU A 27 -32.88 -10.13 -1.90
N MET A 28 -33.27 -11.02 -2.83
CA MET A 28 -34.04 -10.67 -4.04
C MET A 28 -35.50 -10.42 -3.72
N GLU A 29 -36.10 -11.21 -2.85
CA GLU A 29 -37.50 -11.04 -2.44
C GLU A 29 -37.72 -9.83 -1.54
N ASN A 30 -36.74 -9.53 -0.68
CA ASN A 30 -36.81 -8.45 0.31
C ASN A 30 -35.53 -7.61 0.29
N PRO A 31 -35.28 -6.84 -0.77
CA PRO A 31 -34.12 -5.94 -0.83
C PRO A 31 -34.31 -4.79 0.17
N PRO A 32 -33.20 -4.13 0.57
CA PRO A 32 -33.26 -2.97 1.47
C PRO A 32 -34.24 -1.88 0.98
N GLU A 33 -35.00 -1.29 1.89
CA GLU A 33 -35.99 -0.26 1.55
C GLU A 33 -35.36 1.01 0.96
N ASP A 34 -34.15 1.35 1.44
CA ASP A 34 -33.41 2.55 1.05
C ASP A 34 -32.55 2.28 -0.19
N LYS A 35 -33.02 2.70 -1.35
CA LYS A 35 -32.32 2.53 -2.63
C LYS A 35 -31.09 3.40 -2.80
N GLU A 36 -30.90 4.47 -1.99
CA GLU A 36 -29.74 5.33 -2.07
C GLU A 36 -28.51 4.71 -1.36
N LYS A 37 -28.73 3.70 -0.53
CA LYS A 37 -27.63 2.99 0.14
C LYS A 37 -26.93 2.02 -0.78
N LYS A 38 -25.59 2.07 -0.74
CA LYS A 38 -24.77 1.07 -1.44
C LYS A 38 -24.95 -0.31 -0.83
N ILE A 39 -25.27 -1.27 -1.68
CA ILE A 39 -25.40 -2.68 -1.35
C ILE A 39 -24.16 -3.42 -1.86
N ILE A 40 -23.41 -4.08 -0.97
CA ILE A 40 -22.31 -4.96 -1.35
C ILE A 40 -22.72 -6.40 -1.05
N ILE A 41 -22.61 -7.27 -2.03
CA ILE A 41 -23.03 -8.66 -1.92
C ILE A 41 -21.80 -9.57 -2.00
N CYS A 42 -21.71 -10.53 -1.10
CA CYS A 42 -20.64 -11.50 -1.03
C CYS A 42 -21.17 -12.92 -1.11
N CYS A 43 -20.71 -13.67 -2.11
CA CYS A 43 -20.82 -15.13 -2.15
C CYS A 43 -19.45 -15.77 -2.00
N SER A 44 -19.31 -17.08 -2.17
CA SER A 44 -18.02 -17.78 -1.98
C SER A 44 -16.91 -17.30 -2.93
N ARG A 45 -17.19 -17.10 -4.22
CA ARG A 45 -16.21 -16.78 -5.27
C ARG A 45 -16.53 -15.54 -6.11
N GLY A 46 -17.61 -14.84 -5.84
CA GLY A 46 -18.01 -13.63 -6.56
C GLY A 46 -18.79 -13.86 -7.86
N GLN A 47 -19.24 -15.07 -8.16
CA GLN A 47 -20.05 -15.38 -9.35
C GLN A 47 -21.53 -15.06 -9.08
N ILE A 48 -22.17 -15.79 -8.20
CA ILE A 48 -23.59 -15.61 -7.85
C ILE A 48 -23.86 -14.17 -7.37
N SER A 49 -22.98 -13.59 -6.57
CA SER A 49 -23.18 -12.22 -6.10
C SER A 49 -23.05 -11.17 -7.20
N ARG A 50 -22.42 -11.48 -8.33
CA ARG A 50 -22.40 -10.60 -9.50
C ARG A 50 -23.76 -10.60 -10.18
N ASP A 51 -24.31 -11.77 -10.44
CA ASP A 51 -25.60 -11.91 -11.10
C ASP A 51 -26.70 -11.20 -10.29
N ILE A 52 -26.70 -11.37 -8.96
CA ILE A 52 -27.63 -10.68 -8.06
C ILE A 52 -27.41 -9.16 -8.04
N ALA A 53 -26.15 -8.72 -8.07
CA ALA A 53 -25.86 -7.28 -8.10
C ALA A 53 -26.34 -6.64 -9.40
N GLU A 54 -26.17 -7.30 -10.53
CA GLU A 54 -26.67 -6.85 -11.84
C GLU A 54 -28.20 -6.76 -11.83
N GLU A 55 -28.89 -7.77 -11.30
CA GLU A 55 -30.35 -7.79 -11.21
C GLU A 55 -30.92 -6.72 -10.28
N LEU A 56 -30.25 -6.45 -9.14
CA LEU A 56 -30.61 -5.33 -8.26
C LEU A 56 -30.32 -3.96 -8.90
N GLN A 57 -29.27 -3.85 -9.72
CA GLN A 57 -29.00 -2.63 -10.48
C GLN A 57 -30.12 -2.34 -11.50
N GLU A 58 -30.65 -3.35 -12.17
CA GLU A 58 -31.81 -3.21 -13.07
C GLU A 58 -33.05 -2.72 -12.33
N GLN A 59 -33.19 -3.06 -11.05
CA GLN A 59 -34.25 -2.57 -10.17
C GLN A 59 -33.98 -1.17 -9.56
N GLY A 60 -32.85 -0.55 -9.92
CA GLY A 60 -32.48 0.80 -9.53
C GLY A 60 -31.74 0.93 -8.19
N TYR A 61 -31.15 -0.16 -7.68
CA TYR A 61 -30.27 -0.14 -6.51
C TYR A 61 -28.82 0.14 -6.88
N GLU A 62 -28.07 0.79 -5.99
CA GLU A 62 -26.62 0.89 -6.10
C GLU A 62 -25.96 -0.37 -5.51
N ALA A 63 -25.98 -1.48 -6.26
CA ALA A 63 -25.53 -2.79 -5.83
C ALA A 63 -24.18 -3.20 -6.46
N TYR A 64 -23.35 -3.88 -5.70
CA TYR A 64 -22.00 -4.32 -6.10
C TYR A 64 -21.72 -5.72 -5.60
N SER A 65 -20.96 -6.49 -6.38
CA SER A 65 -20.41 -7.78 -5.97
C SER A 65 -19.00 -7.62 -5.39
N LEU A 66 -18.74 -8.24 -4.25
CA LEU A 66 -17.39 -8.30 -3.70
C LEU A 66 -16.47 -9.12 -4.62
N LYS A 67 -15.46 -8.47 -5.17
CA LYS A 67 -14.52 -9.09 -6.13
C LYS A 67 -13.86 -10.35 -5.56
N GLY A 68 -14.06 -11.48 -6.22
CA GLY A 68 -13.56 -12.79 -5.78
C GLY A 68 -14.31 -13.38 -4.57
N GLY A 69 -15.39 -12.74 -4.12
CA GLY A 69 -16.22 -13.20 -3.00
C GLY A 69 -15.45 -13.30 -1.69
N TYR A 70 -15.92 -14.15 -0.81
CA TYR A 70 -15.30 -14.42 0.48
C TYR A 70 -13.87 -14.95 0.36
N VAL A 71 -13.60 -15.83 -0.61
CA VAL A 71 -12.24 -16.36 -0.83
C VAL A 71 -11.27 -15.24 -1.19
N GLY A 72 -11.69 -14.32 -2.07
CA GLY A 72 -10.88 -13.16 -2.44
C GLY A 72 -10.59 -12.23 -1.25
N TRP A 73 -11.62 -11.98 -0.43
CA TRP A 73 -11.45 -11.22 0.82
C TRP A 73 -10.50 -11.92 1.80
N LEU A 74 -10.68 -13.22 2.03
CA LEU A 74 -9.86 -14.00 2.95
C LEU A 74 -8.38 -13.98 2.53
N MET A 75 -8.09 -14.16 1.24
CA MET A 75 -6.72 -14.06 0.71
C MET A 75 -6.12 -12.67 0.91
N ALA A 76 -6.90 -11.62 0.74
CA ALA A 76 -6.46 -10.25 0.96
C ALA A 76 -6.21 -9.97 2.46
N ASP A 77 -7.07 -10.47 3.36
CA ASP A 77 -6.92 -10.35 4.81
C ASP A 77 -5.68 -11.10 5.33
N MET A 78 -5.44 -12.33 4.83
CA MET A 78 -4.23 -13.09 5.15
C MET A 78 -2.96 -12.36 4.70
N LYS A 79 -2.92 -11.85 3.46
CA LYS A 79 -1.79 -11.05 2.96
C LYS A 79 -1.56 -9.77 3.78
N LYS A 80 -2.64 -9.14 4.23
CA LYS A 80 -2.56 -7.96 5.09
C LYS A 80 -1.96 -8.30 6.45
N LYS A 81 -2.44 -9.36 7.11
CA LYS A 81 -1.90 -9.84 8.40
C LYS A 81 -0.42 -10.22 8.30
N GLU A 82 -0.03 -10.94 7.25
CA GLU A 82 1.37 -11.28 6.99
C GLU A 82 2.24 -10.02 6.80
N ALA A 83 1.75 -9.03 6.05
CA ALA A 83 2.47 -7.77 5.86
C ALA A 83 2.57 -6.94 7.15
N ASP A 84 1.54 -6.97 8.00
CA ASP A 84 1.51 -6.32 9.30
C ASP A 84 2.55 -6.93 10.24
N ASP A 85 2.67 -8.25 10.28
CA ASP A 85 3.65 -8.98 11.08
C ASP A 85 5.09 -8.66 10.65
N VAL A 86 5.40 -8.70 9.34
CA VAL A 86 6.74 -8.34 8.82
C VAL A 86 7.11 -6.89 9.14
N CYS A 87 6.18 -5.95 8.97
CA CYS A 87 6.41 -4.54 9.27
C CYS A 87 6.72 -4.32 10.75
N GLU A 88 5.93 -4.93 11.65
CA GLU A 88 6.10 -4.84 13.09
C GLU A 88 7.44 -5.44 13.54
N HIS A 89 7.82 -6.60 13.00
CA HIS A 89 9.12 -7.23 13.26
C HIS A 89 10.30 -6.34 12.87
N VAL A 90 10.22 -5.66 11.71
CA VAL A 90 11.27 -4.73 11.27
C VAL A 90 11.36 -3.52 12.19
N GLU A 91 10.24 -2.91 12.55
CA GLU A 91 10.17 -1.77 13.46
C GLU A 91 10.72 -2.12 14.85
N LEU A 92 10.33 -3.27 15.37
CA LEU A 92 10.83 -3.78 16.65
C LEU A 92 12.34 -4.05 16.59
N SER A 93 12.84 -4.61 15.50
CA SER A 93 14.28 -4.85 15.28
C SER A 93 15.07 -3.55 15.27
N ILE A 94 14.60 -2.51 14.60
CA ILE A 94 15.23 -1.18 14.60
C ILE A 94 15.29 -0.61 16.01
N ARG A 95 14.17 -0.65 16.75
CA ARG A 95 14.06 -0.06 18.10
C ARG A 95 14.78 -0.85 19.19
N LYS A 96 14.90 -2.18 19.06
CA LYS A 96 15.53 -3.04 20.08
C LYS A 96 16.85 -3.60 19.62
N LYS A 97 16.88 -4.56 18.70
CA LYS A 97 18.06 -5.33 18.28
C LYS A 97 19.15 -4.43 17.70
N PHE A 98 18.78 -3.50 16.83
CA PHE A 98 19.70 -2.59 16.16
C PHE A 98 19.72 -1.17 16.76
N LYS A 99 19.14 -0.96 17.95
CA LYS A 99 19.05 0.35 18.58
C LYS A 99 20.40 1.06 18.62
N LYS A 100 21.43 0.44 19.19
CA LYS A 100 22.78 1.05 19.33
C LYS A 100 23.49 1.23 17.99
N LYS A 101 23.30 0.28 17.06
CA LYS A 101 24.07 0.27 15.80
C LYS A 101 23.47 1.16 14.72
N ILE A 102 22.14 1.30 14.70
CA ILE A 102 21.41 2.02 13.65
C ILE A 102 20.60 3.18 14.24
N TRP A 103 19.57 2.91 15.04
CA TRP A 103 18.62 3.92 15.51
C TRP A 103 19.29 5.08 16.26
N SER A 104 20.11 4.77 17.26
CA SER A 104 20.77 5.80 18.06
C SER A 104 21.79 6.63 17.25
N LYS A 105 22.45 6.04 16.28
CA LYS A 105 23.36 6.77 15.38
C LYS A 105 22.59 7.68 14.43
N PHE A 106 21.49 7.19 13.86
CA PHE A 106 20.62 7.98 12.99
C PHE A 106 20.04 9.18 13.76
N THR A 107 19.41 8.95 14.91
CA THR A 107 18.81 10.04 15.71
C THR A 107 19.85 11.01 16.26
N LYS A 108 21.06 10.52 16.58
CA LYS A 108 22.20 11.40 16.94
C LYS A 108 22.58 12.31 15.78
N ALA A 109 22.75 11.76 14.58
CA ALA A 109 23.08 12.54 13.39
C ALA A 109 22.00 13.57 13.06
N VAL A 110 20.72 13.17 13.08
CA VAL A 110 19.58 14.09 12.85
C VAL A 110 19.66 15.29 13.79
N ARG A 111 19.94 15.06 15.07
CA ARG A 111 20.03 16.12 16.08
C ARG A 111 21.32 16.93 15.98
N GLU A 112 22.47 16.29 15.84
CA GLU A 112 23.79 16.92 15.84
C GLU A 112 23.99 17.84 14.63
N TYR A 113 23.48 17.41 13.47
CA TYR A 113 23.58 18.17 12.22
C TYR A 113 22.29 18.93 11.87
N GLU A 114 21.34 18.99 12.78
CA GLU A 114 20.04 19.63 12.56
C GLU A 114 19.39 19.29 11.23
N LEU A 115 19.42 17.99 10.87
CA LEU A 115 18.95 17.51 9.57
C LEU A 115 17.44 17.59 9.41
N VAL A 116 16.68 17.68 10.49
CA VAL A 116 15.22 17.79 10.51
C VAL A 116 14.80 18.82 11.54
N LYS A 117 14.00 19.80 11.12
CA LYS A 117 13.45 20.88 11.96
C LYS A 117 11.93 20.86 11.92
N GLU A 118 11.30 21.59 12.84
CA GLU A 118 9.85 21.77 12.83
C GLU A 118 9.37 22.45 11.54
N GLY A 119 8.33 21.89 10.93
CA GLY A 119 7.77 22.39 9.69
C GLY A 119 8.49 21.94 8.42
N ASP A 120 9.58 21.20 8.51
CA ASP A 120 10.31 20.72 7.34
C ASP A 120 9.45 19.78 6.48
N ARG A 121 9.67 19.85 5.17
CA ARG A 121 9.13 18.93 4.17
C ARG A 121 10.26 18.09 3.61
N ILE A 122 10.28 16.83 3.93
CA ILE A 122 11.38 15.90 3.62
C ILE A 122 10.94 14.89 2.57
N ALA A 123 11.71 14.79 1.49
CA ALA A 123 11.57 13.75 0.48
C ALA A 123 12.60 12.64 0.71
N VAL A 124 12.15 11.43 1.04
CA VAL A 124 13.00 10.25 1.14
C VAL A 124 12.96 9.51 -0.19
N CYS A 125 14.06 9.53 -0.93
CA CYS A 125 14.15 8.89 -2.23
C CYS A 125 14.47 7.40 -2.08
N ILE A 126 13.62 6.55 -2.67
CA ILE A 126 13.71 5.10 -2.59
C ILE A 126 14.17 4.55 -3.94
N SER A 127 15.28 3.83 -3.95
CA SER A 127 15.82 3.13 -5.12
C SER A 127 15.41 1.65 -5.19
N GLY A 128 14.66 1.16 -4.21
CA GLY A 128 14.31 -0.25 -4.06
C GLY A 128 15.36 -1.10 -3.34
N GLY A 129 16.57 -0.59 -3.13
CA GLY A 129 17.62 -1.28 -2.39
C GLY A 129 17.39 -1.26 -0.86
N LYS A 130 18.04 -2.19 -0.15
CA LYS A 130 17.91 -2.35 1.31
C LYS A 130 18.18 -1.07 2.11
N ASP A 131 19.15 -0.26 1.66
CA ASP A 131 19.56 0.94 2.39
C ASP A 131 18.51 2.05 2.27
N SER A 132 17.92 2.23 1.09
CA SER A 132 16.84 3.20 0.87
C SER A 132 15.53 2.79 1.59
N MET A 133 15.21 1.50 1.64
CA MET A 133 14.08 0.99 2.42
C MET A 133 14.31 1.15 3.92
N LEU A 134 15.52 0.89 4.41
CA LEU A 134 15.88 1.14 5.81
C LEU A 134 15.77 2.63 6.15
N MET A 135 16.27 3.51 5.28
CA MET A 135 16.16 4.97 5.46
C MET A 135 14.68 5.39 5.57
N ALA A 136 13.82 4.87 4.70
CA ALA A 136 12.38 5.13 4.75
C ALA A 136 11.77 4.71 6.10
N LYS A 137 12.11 3.52 6.60
CA LYS A 137 11.64 3.06 7.92
C LYS A 137 12.17 3.92 9.06
N LEU A 138 13.42 4.37 9.01
CA LEU A 138 13.99 5.25 10.02
C LEU A 138 13.26 6.60 10.07
N PHE A 139 12.89 7.17 8.92
CA PHE A 139 12.11 8.41 8.87
C PHE A 139 10.66 8.20 9.31
N GLN A 140 10.03 7.05 9.02
CA GLN A 140 8.71 6.72 9.57
C GLN A 140 8.75 6.64 11.10
N GLU A 141 9.75 5.95 11.66
CA GLU A 141 9.93 5.85 13.12
C GLU A 141 10.27 7.20 13.73
N LEU A 142 11.10 8.02 13.08
CA LEU A 142 11.41 9.37 13.54
C LEU A 142 10.13 10.22 13.61
N LYS A 143 9.32 10.22 12.54
CA LYS A 143 8.05 10.96 12.51
C LYS A 143 7.09 10.53 13.62
N ARG A 144 7.03 9.22 13.90
CA ARG A 144 6.15 8.66 14.95
C ARG A 144 6.57 9.05 16.37
N HIS A 145 7.88 9.22 16.60
CA HIS A 145 8.43 9.40 17.95
C HIS A 145 9.04 10.79 18.21
N ASN A 146 9.00 11.66 17.22
CA ASN A 146 9.58 13.01 17.37
C ASN A 146 8.63 13.94 18.15
N LYS A 147 9.22 14.96 18.78
CA LYS A 147 8.51 15.95 19.60
C LYS A 147 7.95 17.12 18.78
N PHE A 148 8.41 17.27 17.54
CA PHE A 148 7.99 18.34 16.64
C PHE A 148 7.47 17.77 15.33
N ASN A 149 6.62 18.52 14.62
CA ASN A 149 6.01 18.08 13.38
C ASN A 149 6.86 18.41 12.17
N PHE A 150 6.97 17.46 11.27
CA PHE A 150 7.53 17.62 9.92
C PHE A 150 6.80 16.69 8.95
N GLU A 151 6.85 16.99 7.68
CA GLU A 151 6.26 16.15 6.64
C GLU A 151 7.30 15.24 6.02
N VAL A 152 6.90 14.00 5.72
CA VAL A 152 7.75 13.04 4.98
C VAL A 152 6.97 12.49 3.80
N LYS A 153 7.57 12.58 2.61
CA LYS A 153 7.13 11.89 1.40
C LYS A 153 8.16 10.86 0.98
N PHE A 154 7.70 9.72 0.48
CA PHE A 154 8.56 8.64 0.02
C PHE A 154 8.45 8.53 -1.49
N LEU A 155 9.53 8.89 -2.18
CA LEU A 155 9.54 9.02 -3.63
C LEU A 155 10.32 7.88 -4.28
N VAL A 156 9.72 7.23 -5.25
CA VAL A 156 10.39 6.28 -6.15
C VAL A 156 10.43 6.91 -7.52
N MET A 157 11.61 7.19 -8.01
CA MET A 157 11.79 7.54 -9.40
C MET A 157 12.04 6.27 -10.21
N ASP A 158 11.14 5.98 -11.13
CA ASP A 158 11.28 4.88 -12.08
C ASP A 158 11.99 5.39 -13.35
N PRO A 159 13.24 4.99 -13.57
CA PRO A 159 14.01 5.43 -14.75
C PRO A 159 13.75 4.56 -15.99
N GLY A 160 12.79 3.66 -15.96
CA GLY A 160 12.50 2.61 -16.92
C GLY A 160 12.83 1.22 -16.38
N TYR A 161 12.43 0.92 -15.15
CA TYR A 161 12.59 -0.43 -14.57
C TYR A 161 11.81 -1.48 -15.34
N SER A 162 12.31 -2.71 -15.35
CA SER A 162 11.48 -3.83 -15.81
C SER A 162 10.26 -4.00 -14.91
N PRO A 163 9.13 -4.54 -15.45
CA PRO A 163 7.92 -4.78 -14.67
C PRO A 163 8.17 -5.61 -13.41
N GLU A 164 9.08 -6.57 -13.46
CA GLU A 164 9.44 -7.43 -12.33
C GLU A 164 10.14 -6.62 -11.22
N ASN A 165 11.11 -5.78 -11.58
CA ASN A 165 11.82 -4.93 -10.62
C ASN A 165 10.88 -3.92 -9.96
N ARG A 166 10.01 -3.29 -10.75
CA ARG A 166 8.99 -2.37 -10.24
C ARG A 166 8.07 -3.06 -9.25
N LYS A 167 7.56 -4.24 -9.60
CA LYS A 167 6.70 -5.05 -8.73
C LYS A 167 7.38 -5.38 -7.39
N VAL A 168 8.67 -5.72 -7.41
CA VAL A 168 9.43 -5.99 -6.17
C VAL A 168 9.51 -4.75 -5.28
N ILE A 169 9.72 -3.56 -5.85
CA ILE A 169 9.76 -2.31 -5.09
C ILE A 169 8.41 -2.02 -4.45
N GLU A 170 7.32 -2.13 -5.22
CA GLU A 170 5.96 -1.92 -4.75
C GLU A 170 5.55 -2.92 -3.65
N GLU A 171 5.86 -4.20 -3.84
CA GLU A 171 5.58 -5.25 -2.84
C GLU A 171 6.36 -5.03 -1.54
N ASN A 172 7.64 -4.68 -1.63
CA ASN A 172 8.45 -4.37 -0.45
C ASN A 172 7.94 -3.13 0.28
N ALA A 173 7.59 -2.07 -0.44
CA ALA A 173 7.00 -0.88 0.15
C ALA A 173 5.67 -1.20 0.85
N ARG A 174 4.81 -2.01 0.23
CA ARG A 174 3.54 -2.47 0.81
C ARG A 174 3.77 -3.29 2.09
N LYS A 175 4.69 -4.28 2.07
CA LYS A 175 5.03 -5.10 3.24
C LYS A 175 5.58 -4.27 4.40
N MET A 176 6.34 -3.22 4.09
CA MET A 176 6.90 -2.29 5.09
C MET A 176 5.96 -1.14 5.45
N LYS A 177 4.75 -1.08 4.87
CA LYS A 177 3.78 0.02 5.03
C LYS A 177 4.40 1.40 4.74
N ILE A 178 5.23 1.48 3.70
CA ILE A 178 5.81 2.74 3.23
C ILE A 178 4.92 3.29 2.13
N PRO A 179 4.26 4.45 2.32
CA PRO A 179 3.39 5.05 1.31
C PRO A 179 4.22 5.73 0.21
N ILE A 180 4.68 4.94 -0.76
CA ILE A 180 5.50 5.43 -1.86
C ILE A 180 4.67 6.19 -2.89
N GLN A 181 5.26 7.24 -3.47
CA GLN A 181 4.80 7.91 -4.68
C GLN A 181 5.78 7.59 -5.79
N ILE A 182 5.28 6.99 -6.88
CA ILE A 182 6.12 6.61 -8.02
C ILE A 182 5.90 7.62 -9.14
N PHE A 183 6.98 8.12 -9.69
CA PHE A 183 6.96 8.88 -10.94
C PHE A 183 7.93 8.28 -11.96
N GLU A 184 7.52 8.30 -13.22
CA GLU A 184 8.20 7.64 -14.32
C GLU A 184 9.06 8.63 -15.09
N SER A 185 10.14 8.12 -15.66
CA SER A 185 11.00 8.88 -16.57
C SER A 185 11.66 7.93 -17.57
N ASN A 186 12.01 8.45 -18.74
CA ASN A 186 12.65 7.66 -19.81
C ASN A 186 14.19 7.77 -19.74
N ILE A 187 14.76 7.84 -18.53
CA ILE A 187 16.20 8.04 -18.36
C ILE A 187 16.99 6.87 -18.95
N PHE A 188 16.56 5.64 -18.76
CA PHE A 188 17.30 4.49 -19.27
C PHE A 188 17.34 4.47 -20.79
N GLU A 189 16.23 4.79 -21.47
CA GLU A 189 16.21 4.92 -22.93
C GLU A 189 17.19 6.01 -23.40
N SER A 190 17.13 7.19 -22.77
CA SER A 190 17.98 8.33 -23.13
C SER A 190 19.47 8.09 -22.88
N VAL A 191 19.82 7.26 -21.88
CA VAL A 191 21.22 7.00 -21.50
C VAL A 191 21.80 5.80 -22.24
N PHE A 192 20.95 4.89 -22.73
CA PHE A 192 21.39 3.68 -23.44
C PHE A 192 22.17 3.98 -24.73
N GLU A 193 21.88 5.10 -25.38
CA GLU A 193 22.53 5.56 -26.61
C GLU A 193 23.86 6.30 -26.36
N ILE A 194 24.25 6.51 -25.10
CA ILE A 194 25.42 7.31 -24.76
C ILE A 194 26.62 6.40 -24.46
N GLU A 195 27.61 6.42 -25.35
CA GLU A 195 28.83 5.60 -25.21
C GLU A 195 29.74 6.08 -24.06
N LYS A 196 29.76 7.38 -23.77
CA LYS A 196 30.73 7.95 -22.80
C LYS A 196 30.09 8.23 -21.45
N SER A 197 30.50 7.46 -20.44
CA SER A 197 30.09 7.63 -19.03
C SER A 197 28.57 7.56 -18.76
N PRO A 198 27.84 6.54 -19.24
CA PRO A 198 26.38 6.45 -19.12
C PRO A 198 25.91 6.51 -17.65
N CYS A 199 26.64 5.89 -16.73
CA CYS A 199 26.29 5.90 -15.30
C CYS A 199 26.33 7.30 -14.68
N TYR A 200 27.30 8.13 -15.06
CA TYR A 200 27.40 9.51 -14.56
C TYR A 200 26.22 10.36 -15.03
N ILE A 201 25.87 10.23 -16.32
CA ILE A 201 24.77 10.98 -16.92
C ILE A 201 23.44 10.52 -16.30
N CYS A 202 23.24 9.20 -16.17
CA CYS A 202 22.08 8.65 -15.49
C CYS A 202 21.92 9.22 -14.06
N ALA A 203 23.00 9.21 -13.28
CA ALA A 203 22.96 9.74 -11.92
C ALA A 203 22.67 11.25 -11.85
N ARG A 204 23.15 12.02 -12.83
CA ARG A 204 22.90 13.46 -12.94
C ARG A 204 21.45 13.73 -13.31
N MET A 205 20.91 13.03 -14.31
CA MET A 205 19.52 13.15 -14.72
C MET A 205 18.56 12.77 -13.59
N ARG A 206 18.81 11.65 -12.92
CA ARG A 206 18.02 11.23 -11.76
C ARG A 206 17.93 12.30 -10.68
N ARG A 207 19.05 12.93 -10.33
CA ARG A 207 19.04 14.02 -9.35
C ARG A 207 18.21 15.21 -9.83
N GLY A 208 18.33 15.61 -11.09
CA GLY A 208 17.52 16.70 -11.66
C GLY A 208 16.02 16.42 -11.57
N TYR A 209 15.59 15.23 -11.97
CA TYR A 209 14.18 14.81 -11.87
C TYR A 209 13.67 14.78 -10.40
N LEU A 210 14.48 14.25 -9.49
CA LEU A 210 14.12 14.21 -8.07
C LEU A 210 13.95 15.61 -7.47
N TYR A 211 14.85 16.55 -7.80
CA TYR A 211 14.73 17.94 -7.36
C TYR A 211 13.49 18.62 -7.92
N ASN A 212 13.24 18.47 -9.21
CA ASN A 212 12.05 19.06 -9.85
C ASN A 212 10.74 18.51 -9.25
N PHE A 213 10.70 17.22 -8.90
CA PHE A 213 9.51 16.61 -8.33
C PHE A 213 9.31 16.97 -6.84
N ALA A 214 10.37 17.32 -6.14
CA ALA A 214 10.33 17.67 -4.73
C ALA A 214 9.95 19.14 -4.44
N GLN A 215 9.98 20.02 -5.45
CA GLN A 215 9.52 21.40 -5.36
C GLN A 215 7.99 21.50 -5.37
#